data_047506a793d35d346ca22e990acf5fb1
#
_entry.id   047506a793d35d346ca22e990acf5fb1
#
_cell.length_a   1.000
_cell.length_b   1.000
_cell.length_c   1.000
_cell.angle_alpha   90.00
_cell.angle_beta   90.00
_cell.angle_gamma   90.00
#
_symmetry.space_group_name_H-M   'P 1'
#
loop_
_entity.id
_entity.type
_entity.pdbx_description
1 polymer ?
#
loop_
_entity_poly.entity_id
_entity_poly.type
_entity_poly.pdbx_seq_one_letter_code
_entity_poly.pdbx_strand_id
1 'polypeptide(L)'
;AYYLGLLTEFYEKTGVDMEKSRFRKLGEKEKAFYADVAFDFEVNTTIGWLELVACNYRSDYDLSSHAKKSKEKFEVMDNDEKVLPHVFEISMGIDRSLYTILEHSLKEDKENERMVLSIKPYLAPTHVGVLSLVKKDGLSEKTDEIYRLIRTKFDSFLDHSGAIGRRYRRLDEIGAPFAITVDHQTKEDNTVTIRR
;
A
#
# COMPACT_ATOMS: atom_id res chain seq x y z
N ALA A 1 -7.27 -0.48 -22.58
CA ALA A 1 -5.82 -0.27 -22.39
C ALA A 1 -5.52 0.78 -21.31
N TYR A 2 -6.10 1.98 -21.38
CA TYR A 2 -5.80 3.09 -20.47
C TYR A 2 -5.93 2.74 -18.98
N TYR A 3 -7.08 2.25 -18.56
CA TYR A 3 -7.33 1.89 -17.15
C TYR A 3 -6.46 0.73 -16.64
N LEU A 4 -6.13 -0.22 -17.52
CA LEU A 4 -5.21 -1.30 -17.15
C LEU A 4 -3.79 -0.74 -16.90
N GLY A 5 -3.37 0.25 -17.69
CA GLY A 5 -2.11 0.98 -17.44
C GLY A 5 -2.10 1.70 -16.09
N LEU A 6 -3.19 2.38 -15.73
CA LEU A 6 -3.32 3.04 -14.42
C LEU A 6 -3.25 2.03 -13.26
N LEU A 7 -3.84 0.85 -13.40
CA LEU A 7 -3.75 -0.20 -12.39
C LEU A 7 -2.32 -0.72 -12.23
N THR A 8 -1.61 -0.94 -13.35
CA THR A 8 -0.19 -1.32 -13.32
C THR A 8 0.63 -0.29 -12.54
N GLU A 9 0.50 0.99 -12.88
CA GLU A 9 1.20 2.08 -12.21
C GLU A 9 0.85 2.18 -10.71
N PHE A 10 -0.43 1.98 -10.36
CA PHE A 10 -0.87 1.99 -8.97
C PHE A 10 -0.19 0.89 -8.15
N TYR A 11 -0.21 -0.36 -8.63
CA TYR A 11 0.38 -1.48 -7.90
C TYR A 11 1.91 -1.43 -7.87
N GLU A 12 2.55 -0.98 -8.94
CA GLU A 12 4.00 -0.72 -8.95
C GLU A 12 4.40 0.31 -7.88
N LYS A 13 3.67 1.42 -7.79
CA LYS A 13 3.86 2.43 -6.75
C LYS A 13 3.68 1.85 -5.35
N THR A 14 2.73 0.97 -5.13
CA THR A 14 2.52 0.34 -3.81
C THR A 14 3.59 -0.69 -3.43
N GLY A 15 4.49 -1.04 -4.36
CA GLY A 15 5.60 -1.95 -4.11
C GLY A 15 5.31 -3.40 -4.45
N VAL A 16 4.20 -3.67 -5.14
CA VAL A 16 3.92 -4.99 -5.70
C VAL A 16 4.95 -5.29 -6.80
N ASP A 17 5.50 -6.49 -6.78
CA ASP A 17 6.44 -6.98 -7.78
C ASP A 17 5.70 -7.24 -9.11
N MET A 18 5.93 -6.38 -10.10
CA MET A 18 5.24 -6.46 -11.38
C MET A 18 5.68 -7.65 -12.24
N GLU A 19 6.86 -8.25 -11.98
CA GLU A 19 7.28 -9.48 -12.63
C GLU A 19 6.45 -10.69 -12.19
N LYS A 20 5.80 -10.57 -11.03
CA LYS A 20 4.86 -11.55 -10.47
C LYS A 20 3.41 -11.22 -10.74
N SER A 21 3.11 -10.29 -11.64
CA SER A 21 1.75 -9.87 -11.96
C SER A 21 1.36 -10.20 -13.39
N ARG A 22 0.05 -10.26 -13.64
CA ARG A 22 -0.49 -10.42 -14.97
C ARG A 22 -1.92 -9.89 -15.09
N PHE A 23 -2.32 -9.56 -16.32
CA PHE A 23 -3.72 -9.45 -16.68
C PHE A 23 -4.17 -10.74 -17.35
N ARG A 24 -5.15 -11.42 -16.76
CA ARG A 24 -5.76 -12.64 -17.33
C ARG A 24 -7.09 -12.26 -17.95
N LYS A 25 -7.21 -12.46 -19.28
CA LYS A 25 -8.50 -12.32 -19.96
C LYS A 25 -9.40 -13.50 -19.60
N LEU A 26 -10.62 -13.24 -19.16
CA LEU A 26 -11.60 -14.27 -18.87
C LEU A 26 -12.28 -14.78 -20.13
N GLY A 27 -12.50 -16.10 -20.18
CA GLY A 27 -13.26 -16.74 -21.23
C GLY A 27 -14.78 -16.53 -21.09
N GLU A 28 -15.53 -16.85 -22.14
CA GLU A 28 -16.99 -16.65 -22.19
C GLU A 28 -17.77 -17.33 -21.05
N LYS A 29 -17.23 -18.44 -20.52
CA LYS A 29 -17.84 -19.19 -19.41
C LYS A 29 -17.41 -18.73 -18.03
N GLU A 30 -16.36 -17.90 -17.95
CA GLU A 30 -15.78 -17.41 -16.70
C GLU A 30 -16.25 -16.00 -16.39
N LYS A 31 -16.39 -15.16 -17.42
CA LYS A 31 -16.81 -13.76 -17.27
C LYS A 31 -18.26 -13.65 -16.79
N ALA A 32 -18.55 -12.59 -16.07
CA ALA A 32 -19.93 -12.27 -15.67
C ALA A 32 -20.81 -12.05 -16.90
N PHE A 33 -22.10 -12.42 -16.80
CA PHE A 33 -23.07 -12.33 -17.89
C PHE A 33 -23.29 -10.90 -18.43
N TYR A 34 -22.98 -9.91 -17.63
CA TYR A 34 -23.11 -8.49 -17.97
C TYR A 34 -21.85 -7.90 -18.59
N ALA A 35 -20.76 -8.63 -18.65
CA ALA A 35 -19.51 -8.16 -19.20
C ALA A 35 -19.26 -8.66 -20.62
N ASP A 36 -19.03 -7.73 -21.54
CA ASP A 36 -18.61 -8.09 -22.91
C ASP A 36 -17.17 -8.55 -22.92
N VAL A 37 -16.30 -7.86 -22.15
CA VAL A 37 -14.90 -8.21 -21.98
C VAL A 37 -14.53 -8.10 -20.52
N ALA A 38 -13.84 -9.11 -19.99
CA ALA A 38 -13.40 -9.13 -18.61
C ALA A 38 -11.92 -9.50 -18.52
N PHE A 39 -11.20 -8.82 -17.61
CA PHE A 39 -9.83 -9.12 -17.23
C PHE A 39 -9.71 -9.11 -15.72
N ASP A 40 -8.96 -10.06 -15.18
CA ASP A 40 -8.48 -10.03 -13.81
C ASP A 40 -7.04 -9.54 -13.79
N PHE A 41 -6.74 -8.63 -12.88
CA PHE A 41 -5.37 -8.34 -12.48
C PHE A 41 -5.00 -9.28 -11.34
N GLU A 42 -4.08 -10.20 -11.62
CA GLU A 42 -3.66 -11.25 -10.71
C GLU A 42 -2.19 -11.08 -10.35
N VAL A 43 -1.85 -11.42 -9.11
CA VAL A 43 -0.48 -11.40 -8.60
C VAL A 43 -0.15 -12.78 -8.00
N ASN A 44 1.03 -13.29 -8.31
CA ASN A 44 1.53 -14.55 -7.77
C ASN A 44 2.08 -14.34 -6.37
N THR A 45 1.49 -15.04 -5.42
CA THR A 45 1.81 -15.01 -3.99
C THR A 45 2.17 -16.41 -3.50
N THR A 46 2.52 -16.57 -2.24
CA THR A 46 2.78 -17.87 -1.62
C THR A 46 1.57 -18.81 -1.63
N ILE A 47 0.36 -18.26 -1.72
CA ILE A 47 -0.89 -19.04 -1.85
C ILE A 47 -1.31 -19.24 -3.32
N GLY A 48 -0.47 -18.86 -4.29
CA GLY A 48 -0.72 -18.94 -5.73
C GLY A 48 -1.19 -17.62 -6.34
N TRP A 49 -1.78 -17.71 -7.54
CA TRP A 49 -2.31 -16.56 -8.24
C TRP A 49 -3.54 -16.01 -7.52
N LEU A 50 -3.44 -14.77 -7.08
CA LEU A 50 -4.48 -14.06 -6.35
C LEU A 50 -5.03 -12.92 -7.22
N GLU A 51 -6.32 -12.95 -7.50
CA GLU A 51 -7.03 -11.85 -8.15
C GLU A 51 -7.12 -10.66 -7.19
N LEU A 52 -6.56 -9.52 -7.57
CA LEU A 52 -6.63 -8.27 -6.83
C LEU A 52 -7.71 -7.34 -7.37
N VAL A 53 -7.89 -7.33 -8.70
CA VAL A 53 -8.84 -6.43 -9.36
C VAL A 53 -9.54 -7.16 -10.50
N ALA A 54 -10.88 -7.07 -10.51
CA ALA A 54 -11.70 -7.41 -11.66
C ALA A 54 -11.94 -6.16 -12.52
N CYS A 55 -11.70 -6.27 -13.81
CA CYS A 55 -11.90 -5.21 -14.80
C CYS A 55 -12.92 -5.66 -15.84
N ASN A 56 -14.14 -5.11 -15.80
CA ASN A 56 -15.24 -5.52 -16.65
C ASN A 56 -15.69 -4.37 -17.57
N TYR A 57 -15.61 -4.58 -18.87
CA TYR A 57 -16.30 -3.74 -19.82
C TYR A 57 -17.73 -4.25 -19.99
N ARG A 58 -18.68 -3.45 -19.54
CA ARG A 58 -20.10 -3.81 -19.39
C ARG A 58 -20.99 -3.22 -20.50
N SER A 59 -20.36 -2.57 -21.49
CA SER A 59 -21.03 -1.79 -22.53
C SER A 59 -22.17 -0.94 -21.98
N ASP A 60 -23.32 -0.90 -22.59
CA ASP A 60 -24.50 -0.15 -22.14
C ASP A 60 -25.47 -0.97 -21.27
N TYR A 61 -25.12 -2.21 -20.92
CA TYR A 61 -25.99 -3.17 -20.23
C TYR A 61 -26.70 -2.57 -19.00
N ASP A 62 -25.95 -1.90 -18.14
CA ASP A 62 -26.50 -1.33 -16.90
C ASP A 62 -27.41 -0.14 -17.19
N LEU A 63 -26.94 0.81 -17.99
CA LEU A 63 -27.66 2.04 -18.26
C LEU A 63 -28.93 1.81 -19.08
N SER A 64 -28.86 0.89 -20.06
CA SER A 64 -30.05 0.43 -20.81
C SER A 64 -31.09 -0.21 -19.89
N SER A 65 -30.62 -1.10 -18.97
CA SER A 65 -31.51 -1.78 -18.02
C SER A 65 -32.15 -0.79 -17.03
N HIS A 66 -31.35 0.15 -16.52
CA HIS A 66 -31.82 1.19 -15.61
C HIS A 66 -32.80 2.14 -16.31
N ALA A 67 -32.50 2.62 -17.51
CA ALA A 67 -33.40 3.48 -18.31
C ALA A 67 -34.77 2.81 -18.53
N LYS A 68 -34.75 1.53 -18.88
CA LYS A 68 -35.98 0.75 -19.11
C LYS A 68 -36.85 0.64 -17.86
N LYS A 69 -36.24 0.47 -16.69
CA LYS A 69 -36.94 0.29 -15.40
C LYS A 69 -37.40 1.61 -14.79
N SER A 70 -36.51 2.59 -14.74
CA SER A 70 -36.80 3.90 -14.13
C SER A 70 -37.62 4.84 -15.04
N LYS A 71 -37.59 4.58 -16.35
CA LYS A 71 -38.10 5.46 -17.41
C LYS A 71 -37.36 6.81 -17.51
N GLU A 72 -36.19 6.89 -16.88
CA GLU A 72 -35.28 8.04 -16.97
C GLU A 72 -34.33 7.87 -18.15
N LYS A 73 -33.86 9.02 -18.70
CA LYS A 73 -32.88 9.03 -19.80
C LYS A 73 -31.48 9.13 -19.26
N PHE A 74 -30.61 8.21 -19.68
CA PHE A 74 -29.19 8.20 -19.34
C PHE A 74 -28.27 8.61 -20.51
N GLU A 75 -28.88 9.08 -21.61
CA GLU A 75 -28.15 9.60 -22.77
C GLU A 75 -27.43 10.91 -22.40
N VAL A 76 -26.22 11.08 -22.92
CA VAL A 76 -25.41 12.29 -22.82
C VAL A 76 -25.11 12.82 -24.22
N MET A 77 -24.77 14.09 -24.33
CA MET A 77 -24.26 14.68 -25.57
C MET A 77 -22.75 14.45 -25.68
N ASP A 78 -22.33 13.84 -26.75
CA ASP A 78 -20.92 13.70 -27.11
C ASP A 78 -20.73 14.17 -28.55
N ASN A 79 -19.98 15.26 -28.76
CA ASN A 79 -19.75 15.89 -30.06
C ASN A 79 -21.07 16.12 -30.88
N ASP A 80 -22.08 16.70 -30.23
CA ASP A 80 -23.43 16.99 -30.78
C ASP A 80 -24.30 15.76 -31.09
N GLU A 81 -23.86 14.57 -30.76
CA GLU A 81 -24.63 13.33 -30.88
C GLU A 81 -25.10 12.85 -29.48
N LYS A 82 -26.30 12.30 -29.42
CA LYS A 82 -26.82 11.64 -28.21
C LYS A 82 -26.27 10.21 -28.18
N VAL A 83 -25.54 9.92 -27.13
CA VAL A 83 -24.96 8.59 -26.88
C VAL A 83 -25.43 8.05 -25.54
N LEU A 84 -25.67 6.76 -25.43
CA LEU A 84 -25.78 6.07 -24.15
C LEU A 84 -24.40 5.63 -23.71
N PRO A 85 -23.88 6.16 -22.58
CA PRO A 85 -22.53 5.82 -22.14
C PRO A 85 -22.35 4.33 -21.83
N HIS A 86 -21.14 3.85 -22.03
CA HIS A 86 -20.77 2.50 -21.61
C HIS A 86 -20.12 2.53 -20.23
N VAL A 87 -20.29 1.45 -19.47
CA VAL A 87 -19.71 1.29 -18.15
C VAL A 87 -18.44 0.43 -18.24
N PHE A 88 -17.35 0.95 -17.68
CA PHE A 88 -16.16 0.17 -17.40
C PHE A 88 -15.98 0.09 -15.89
N GLU A 89 -16.12 -1.12 -15.36
CA GLU A 89 -16.02 -1.40 -13.93
C GLU A 89 -14.59 -1.80 -13.54
N ILE A 90 -14.10 -1.23 -12.46
CA ILE A 90 -12.87 -1.65 -11.78
C ILE A 90 -13.26 -1.99 -10.34
N SER A 91 -13.22 -3.27 -10.00
CA SER A 91 -13.54 -3.78 -8.66
C SER A 91 -12.27 -4.27 -7.97
N MET A 92 -11.87 -3.61 -6.90
CA MET A 92 -10.60 -3.86 -6.21
C MET A 92 -10.84 -4.50 -4.83
N GLY A 93 -10.16 -5.61 -4.56
CA GLY A 93 -10.15 -6.26 -3.26
C GLY A 93 -9.13 -5.61 -2.32
N ILE A 94 -9.59 -4.83 -1.33
CA ILE A 94 -8.70 -4.11 -0.40
C ILE A 94 -7.85 -5.09 0.43
N ASP A 95 -8.47 -6.12 1.02
CA ASP A 95 -7.76 -7.10 1.86
C ASP A 95 -6.74 -7.91 1.06
N ARG A 96 -7.09 -8.31 -0.17
CA ARG A 96 -6.18 -9.00 -1.08
C ARG A 96 -5.00 -8.12 -1.48
N SER A 97 -5.26 -6.85 -1.75
CA SER A 97 -4.21 -5.86 -2.07
C SER A 97 -3.28 -5.65 -0.88
N LEU A 98 -3.83 -5.49 0.33
CA LEU A 98 -3.05 -5.35 1.56
C LEU A 98 -2.17 -6.59 1.80
N TYR A 99 -2.75 -7.79 1.71
CA TYR A 99 -2.01 -9.05 1.85
C TYR A 99 -0.83 -9.11 0.87
N THR A 100 -1.08 -8.82 -0.40
CA THR A 100 -0.04 -8.86 -1.44
C THR A 100 1.07 -7.84 -1.21
N ILE A 101 0.71 -6.61 -0.82
CA ILE A 101 1.70 -5.56 -0.50
C ILE A 101 2.58 -5.99 0.67
N LEU A 102 1.99 -6.54 1.74
CA LEU A 102 2.74 -7.01 2.90
C LEU A 102 3.66 -8.19 2.52
N GLU A 103 3.14 -9.18 1.78
CA GLU A 103 3.93 -10.35 1.36
C GLU A 103 5.11 -9.95 0.48
N HIS A 104 4.90 -9.10 -0.53
CA HIS A 104 5.96 -8.67 -1.43
C HIS A 104 6.97 -7.72 -0.78
N SER A 105 6.56 -7.05 0.30
CA SER A 105 7.43 -6.15 1.08
C SER A 105 8.23 -6.88 2.17
N LEU A 106 7.82 -8.09 2.56
CA LEU A 106 8.49 -8.85 3.61
C LEU A 106 9.75 -9.50 3.06
N LYS A 107 10.90 -9.19 3.68
CA LYS A 107 12.22 -9.70 3.30
C LYS A 107 12.93 -10.36 4.46
N GLU A 108 13.54 -11.49 4.20
CA GLU A 108 14.45 -12.15 5.13
C GLU A 108 15.88 -11.62 4.92
N ASP A 109 16.41 -10.93 5.92
CA ASP A 109 17.83 -10.54 5.98
C ASP A 109 18.60 -11.65 6.71
N LYS A 110 19.08 -12.62 5.93
CA LYS A 110 19.76 -13.83 6.44
C LYS A 110 21.08 -13.51 7.11
N GLU A 111 21.78 -12.46 6.67
CA GLU A 111 23.07 -12.08 7.25
C GLU A 111 22.91 -11.58 8.68
N ASN A 112 21.83 -10.88 8.97
CA ASN A 112 21.53 -10.32 10.29
C ASN A 112 20.46 -11.11 11.05
N GLU A 113 20.02 -12.26 10.53
CA GLU A 113 18.99 -13.13 11.13
C GLU A 113 17.74 -12.35 11.55
N ARG A 114 17.17 -11.56 10.62
CA ARG A 114 16.01 -10.74 10.90
C ARG A 114 15.02 -10.69 9.73
N MET A 115 13.77 -10.41 10.06
CA MET A 115 12.74 -10.07 9.08
C MET A 115 12.65 -8.55 8.94
N VAL A 116 12.50 -8.06 7.72
CA VAL A 116 12.35 -6.64 7.40
C VAL A 116 11.11 -6.46 6.54
N LEU A 117 10.16 -5.66 7.02
CA LEU A 117 9.01 -5.24 6.22
C LEU A 117 9.40 -3.98 5.42
N SER A 118 9.87 -4.19 4.19
CA SER A 118 10.36 -3.12 3.30
C SER A 118 9.22 -2.44 2.54
N ILE A 119 8.22 -1.95 3.27
CA ILE A 119 7.07 -1.24 2.71
C ILE A 119 7.47 0.15 2.19
N LYS A 120 6.76 0.65 1.18
CA LYS A 120 7.00 2.02 0.69
C LYS A 120 6.75 3.03 1.80
N PRO A 121 7.63 4.05 2.01
CA PRO A 121 7.53 4.97 3.14
C PRO A 121 6.16 5.65 3.30
N TYR A 122 5.50 6.00 2.20
CA TYR A 122 4.18 6.65 2.24
C TYR A 122 3.01 5.71 2.56
N LEU A 123 3.25 4.38 2.57
CA LEU A 123 2.29 3.37 2.99
C LEU A 123 2.56 2.88 4.42
N ALA A 124 3.70 3.23 5.00
CA ALA A 124 4.07 2.77 6.32
C ALA A 124 3.13 3.37 7.39
N PRO A 125 2.49 2.56 8.24
CA PRO A 125 1.63 3.07 9.31
C PRO A 125 2.42 3.79 10.40
N THR A 126 3.72 3.50 10.50
CA THR A 126 4.66 4.20 11.37
C THR A 126 5.81 4.73 10.52
N HIS A 127 5.97 6.05 10.44
CA HIS A 127 7.00 6.68 9.63
C HIS A 127 8.35 6.73 10.34
N VAL A 128 8.36 6.97 11.65
CA VAL A 128 9.58 7.24 12.42
C VAL A 128 9.57 6.53 13.76
N GLY A 129 10.58 5.72 14.03
CA GLY A 129 10.87 5.25 15.37
C GLY A 129 11.80 6.23 16.11
N VAL A 130 11.52 6.56 17.37
CA VAL A 130 12.39 7.40 18.20
C VAL A 130 12.92 6.56 19.35
N LEU A 131 14.24 6.42 19.41
CA LEU A 131 14.94 5.49 20.28
C LEU A 131 15.99 6.21 21.12
N SER A 132 16.11 5.87 22.41
CA SER A 132 17.29 6.27 23.20
C SER A 132 18.40 5.25 23.02
N LEU A 133 19.66 5.67 22.92
CA LEU A 133 20.80 4.75 22.86
C LEU A 133 20.86 3.89 24.12
N VAL A 134 20.75 4.53 25.27
CA VAL A 134 20.70 3.89 26.61
C VAL A 134 19.62 4.55 27.47
N LYS A 135 19.19 3.87 28.55
CA LYS A 135 18.17 4.39 29.49
C LYS A 135 18.73 5.25 30.63
N LYS A 136 19.99 5.67 30.54
CA LYS A 136 20.70 6.39 31.59
C LYS A 136 21.02 7.81 31.15
N ASP A 137 21.54 8.59 32.08
CA ASP A 137 22.13 9.91 31.83
C ASP A 137 21.16 10.95 31.23
N GLY A 138 19.85 10.83 31.51
CA GLY A 138 18.83 11.77 31.00
C GLY A 138 18.51 11.59 29.51
N LEU A 139 18.98 10.51 28.87
CA LEU A 139 18.69 10.25 27.45
C LEU A 139 17.24 9.83 27.22
N SER A 140 16.61 9.13 28.18
CA SER A 140 15.20 8.78 28.06
C SER A 140 14.30 10.01 28.01
N GLU A 141 14.54 10.96 28.91
CA GLU A 141 13.79 12.23 28.98
C GLU A 141 13.99 13.07 27.71
N LYS A 142 15.22 13.13 27.21
CA LYS A 142 15.52 13.83 25.94
C LYS A 142 14.87 13.11 24.74
N THR A 143 14.79 11.79 24.77
CA THR A 143 14.09 11.02 23.74
C THR A 143 12.58 11.30 23.75
N ASP A 144 11.96 11.39 24.93
CA ASP A 144 10.56 11.75 25.08
C ASP A 144 10.26 13.18 24.58
N GLU A 145 11.16 14.13 24.82
CA GLU A 145 11.06 15.49 24.29
C GLU A 145 11.06 15.48 22.75
N ILE A 146 12.03 14.80 22.14
CA ILE A 146 12.15 14.69 20.69
C ILE A 146 10.95 13.95 20.09
N TYR A 147 10.51 12.86 20.72
CA TYR A 147 9.30 12.15 20.29
C TYR A 147 8.06 13.06 20.26
N ARG A 148 7.85 13.90 21.30
CA ARG A 148 6.73 14.84 21.33
C ARG A 148 6.78 15.84 20.17
N LEU A 149 7.96 16.26 19.72
CA LEU A 149 8.13 17.13 18.56
C LEU A 149 7.82 16.37 17.25
N ILE A 150 8.38 15.16 17.09
CA ILE A 150 8.23 14.37 15.87
C ILE A 150 6.78 13.95 15.63
N ARG A 151 6.09 13.48 16.67
CA ARG A 151 4.69 13.00 16.59
C ARG A 151 3.67 14.06 16.17
N THR A 152 4.03 15.33 16.18
CA THR A 152 3.16 16.41 15.69
C THR A 152 3.11 16.46 14.15
N LYS A 153 4.06 15.81 13.47
CA LYS A 153 4.23 15.87 12.01
C LYS A 153 4.24 14.49 11.34
N PHE A 154 4.59 13.44 12.07
CA PHE A 154 4.74 12.09 11.56
C PHE A 154 4.12 11.07 12.50
N ASP A 155 3.49 10.05 11.93
CA ASP A 155 3.13 8.87 12.70
C ASP A 155 4.41 8.22 13.22
N SER A 156 4.56 8.18 14.53
CA SER A 156 5.82 7.85 15.17
C SER A 156 5.66 6.87 16.33
N PHE A 157 6.69 6.08 16.56
CA PHE A 157 6.76 5.05 17.58
C PHE A 157 7.91 5.32 18.53
N LEU A 158 7.63 5.36 19.83
CA LEU A 158 8.62 5.53 20.87
C LEU A 158 8.92 4.19 21.53
N ASP A 159 10.20 3.81 21.61
CA ASP A 159 10.59 2.57 22.26
C ASP A 159 11.81 2.72 23.19
N HIS A 160 11.57 2.42 24.45
CA HIS A 160 12.61 2.34 25.48
C HIS A 160 12.93 0.90 25.93
N SER A 161 12.29 -0.13 25.31
CA SER A 161 12.35 -1.51 25.82
C SER A 161 13.58 -2.29 25.33
N GLY A 162 14.35 -2.83 26.22
CA GLY A 162 15.48 -3.70 25.90
C GLY A 162 16.72 -2.97 25.34
N ALA A 163 17.62 -3.71 24.69
CA ALA A 163 18.81 -3.17 24.05
C ALA A 163 18.48 -2.47 22.73
N ILE A 164 19.28 -1.49 22.32
CA ILE A 164 19.09 -0.69 21.12
C ILE A 164 18.95 -1.56 19.85
N GLY A 165 19.75 -2.60 19.70
CA GLY A 165 19.64 -3.51 18.55
C GLY A 165 18.27 -4.21 18.43
N ARG A 166 17.63 -4.58 19.56
CA ARG A 166 16.28 -5.15 19.56
C ARG A 166 15.22 -4.11 19.18
N ARG A 167 15.41 -2.84 19.54
CA ARG A 167 14.50 -1.75 19.17
C ARG A 167 14.54 -1.50 17.67
N TYR A 168 15.72 -1.50 17.06
CA TYR A 168 15.86 -1.43 15.61
C TYR A 168 15.16 -2.61 14.91
N ARG A 169 15.35 -3.85 15.40
CA ARG A 169 14.67 -5.01 14.83
C ARG A 169 13.14 -4.85 14.82
N ARG A 170 12.56 -4.37 15.92
CA ARG A 170 11.10 -4.10 15.99
C ARG A 170 10.63 -3.06 14.97
N LEU A 171 11.44 -2.03 14.73
CA LEU A 171 11.12 -1.03 13.69
C LEU A 171 11.22 -1.64 12.29
N ASP A 172 12.21 -2.48 12.04
CA ASP A 172 12.34 -3.21 10.77
C ASP A 172 11.16 -4.16 10.54
N GLU A 173 10.70 -4.86 11.57
CA GLU A 173 9.57 -5.79 11.53
C GLU A 173 8.23 -5.09 11.25
N ILE A 174 8.03 -3.88 11.76
CA ILE A 174 6.80 -3.09 11.52
C ILE A 174 6.88 -2.19 10.27
N GLY A 175 8.01 -2.21 9.58
CA GLY A 175 8.20 -1.44 8.34
C GLY A 175 8.36 0.07 8.54
N ALA A 176 8.86 0.51 9.71
CA ALA A 176 9.16 1.92 9.94
C ALA A 176 10.37 2.36 9.10
N PRO A 177 10.21 3.27 8.12
CA PRO A 177 11.28 3.61 7.18
C PRO A 177 12.42 4.41 7.78
N PHE A 178 12.19 5.07 8.93
CA PHE A 178 13.19 5.89 9.60
C PHE A 178 13.29 5.58 11.09
N ALA A 179 14.51 5.61 11.61
CA ALA A 179 14.77 5.52 13.04
C ALA A 179 15.66 6.69 13.48
N ILE A 180 15.19 7.45 14.45
CA ILE A 180 15.95 8.50 15.13
C ILE A 180 16.55 7.89 16.41
N THR A 181 17.84 8.03 16.58
CA THR A 181 18.55 7.62 17.80
C THR A 181 19.05 8.84 18.55
N VAL A 182 18.64 8.92 19.80
CA VAL A 182 19.07 9.94 20.75
C VAL A 182 20.22 9.37 21.59
N ASP A 183 21.37 10.00 21.52
CA ASP A 183 22.62 9.57 22.14
C ASP A 183 23.25 10.69 23.00
N HIS A 184 24.48 10.49 23.48
CA HIS A 184 25.17 11.47 24.30
C HIS A 184 25.47 12.76 23.53
N GLN A 185 25.79 12.66 22.23
CA GLN A 185 26.04 13.81 21.38
C GLN A 185 24.79 14.69 21.25
N THR A 186 23.59 14.08 21.19
CA THR A 186 22.33 14.82 21.18
C THR A 186 22.19 15.79 22.35
N LYS A 187 22.74 15.45 23.51
CA LYS A 187 22.71 16.33 24.70
C LYS A 187 23.66 17.52 24.60
N GLU A 188 24.75 17.36 23.85
CA GLU A 188 25.77 18.39 23.69
C GLU A 188 25.43 19.41 22.62
N ASP A 189 24.94 18.94 21.45
CA ASP A 189 24.76 19.77 20.27
C ASP A 189 23.31 19.76 19.69
N ASN A 190 22.37 19.05 20.35
CA ASN A 190 20.98 18.88 19.89
C ASN A 190 20.84 18.23 18.51
N THR A 191 21.81 17.48 18.05
CA THR A 191 21.70 16.64 16.83
C THR A 191 21.18 15.25 17.16
N VAL A 192 20.71 14.52 16.15
CA VAL A 192 20.27 13.13 16.28
C VAL A 192 20.83 12.29 15.13
N THR A 193 21.05 11.02 15.37
CA THR A 193 21.39 10.07 14.32
C THR A 193 20.11 9.55 13.67
N ILE A 194 20.04 9.59 12.33
CA ILE A 194 18.92 9.04 11.55
C ILE A 194 19.41 7.82 10.75
N ARG A 195 18.75 6.68 10.95
CA ARG A 195 18.89 5.49 10.13
C ARG A 195 17.67 5.41 9.18
N ARG A 196 17.96 5.07 7.92
CA ARG A 196 16.98 4.73 6.90
C ARG A 196 16.99 3.23 6.65
#